data_737b25399d211d8cc1999cb7ca76dff9
#
_entry.id   737b25399d211d8cc1999cb7ca76dff9
#
_cell.length_a   1.000
_cell.length_b   1.000
_cell.length_c   1.000
_cell.angle_alpha   90.00
_cell.angle_beta   90.00
_cell.angle_gamma   90.00
#
_symmetry.space_group_name_H-M   'P 1'
#
loop_
_entity.id
_entity.type
_entity.pdbx_description
1 polymer ?
#
loop_
_entity_poly.entity_id
_entity_poly.type
_entity_poly.pdbx_seq_one_letter_code
_entity_poly.pdbx_strand_id
1 'polypeptide(L)'
;MKVYHLMGSAPYYTNCYLMTDNQGNAVLFDCSIRWEKIDAILKNDKAELKAIFMTHGHHDHRECWDEVRANCDAPVYMGRHDILQFHMEDVKEYKEKETFEIGEMKIFAFHTPGHTQGGYCFKCEDMLICGDTLFAGTIGRTDLPGGDYATIMDSLKIIAEVVGKQNLKVMPGHAHFSTFNQEKIQNPYLKEAIKCL
;
A
#
# COMPACT_ATOMS: atom_id res chain seq x y z
N MET A 1 16.70 -8.95 0.34
CA MET A 1 15.76 -7.80 0.28
C MET A 1 15.81 -7.06 1.61
N LYS A 2 15.81 -5.72 1.61
CA LYS A 2 15.65 -4.86 2.78
C LYS A 2 14.33 -4.10 2.69
N VAL A 3 13.72 -3.79 3.82
CA VAL A 3 12.47 -3.03 3.91
C VAL A 3 12.67 -1.87 4.86
N TYR A 4 12.43 -0.68 4.38
CA TYR A 4 12.51 0.57 5.14
C TYR A 4 11.11 1.07 5.39
N HIS A 5 10.76 1.20 6.67
CA HIS A 5 9.57 1.90 7.11
C HIS A 5 9.90 3.38 7.29
N LEU A 6 9.24 4.21 6.53
CA LEU A 6 9.37 5.65 6.54
C LEU A 6 8.03 6.25 6.98
N MET A 7 8.06 7.33 7.73
CA MET A 7 6.84 7.95 8.24
C MET A 7 6.75 9.39 7.75
N GLY A 8 5.63 9.73 7.17
CA GLY A 8 5.26 11.08 6.72
C GLY A 8 5.19 12.07 7.87
N SER A 9 4.95 13.32 7.53
CA SER A 9 4.94 14.43 8.48
C SER A 9 3.61 14.51 9.25
N ALA A 10 3.62 15.30 10.34
CA ALA A 10 2.39 15.71 11.03
C ALA A 10 1.47 16.48 10.06
N PRO A 11 0.15 16.39 10.20
CA PRO A 11 -0.59 15.68 11.26
C PRO A 11 -0.90 14.20 10.93
N TYR A 12 -0.62 13.72 9.71
CA TYR A 12 -1.11 12.43 9.24
C TYR A 12 -0.23 11.25 9.65
N TYR A 13 1.10 11.44 9.70
CA TYR A 13 2.07 10.38 10.01
C TYR A 13 1.88 9.12 9.16
N THR A 14 1.60 9.30 7.86
CA THR A 14 1.34 8.21 6.92
C THR A 14 2.55 7.31 6.78
N ASN A 15 2.36 6.02 6.89
CA ASN A 15 3.40 5.01 6.67
C ASN A 15 3.70 4.88 5.17
N CYS A 16 4.97 4.93 4.84
CA CYS A 16 5.50 4.76 3.50
C CYS A 16 6.57 3.67 3.54
N TYR A 17 6.65 2.85 2.51
CA TYR A 17 7.57 1.71 2.52
C TYR A 17 8.46 1.73 1.29
N LEU A 18 9.78 1.70 1.53
CA LEU A 18 10.77 1.54 0.47
C LEU A 18 11.41 0.14 0.61
N MET A 19 11.39 -0.63 -0.45
CA MET A 19 12.03 -1.94 -0.49
C MET A 19 13.19 -1.91 -1.47
N THR A 20 14.30 -2.56 -1.12
CA THR A 20 15.46 -2.74 -2.00
C THR A 20 15.88 -4.20 -2.04
N ASP A 21 16.33 -4.69 -3.20
CA ASP A 21 16.87 -6.03 -3.36
C ASP A 21 18.43 -6.03 -3.42
N ASN A 22 19.03 -7.22 -3.53
CA ASN A 22 20.47 -7.36 -3.64
C ASN A 22 21.00 -7.10 -5.06
N GLN A 23 20.12 -6.89 -6.03
CA GLN A 23 20.46 -6.61 -7.43
C GLN A 23 20.44 -5.11 -7.75
N GLY A 24 20.15 -4.26 -6.76
CA GLY A 24 20.09 -2.82 -6.92
C GLY A 24 18.76 -2.31 -7.44
N ASN A 25 17.68 -3.05 -7.28
CA ASN A 25 16.34 -2.57 -7.59
C ASN A 25 15.63 -2.08 -6.32
N ALA A 26 14.82 -1.03 -6.46
CA ALA A 26 14.00 -0.50 -5.40
C ALA A 26 12.55 -0.29 -5.86
N VAL A 27 11.62 -0.39 -4.93
CA VAL A 27 10.20 -0.05 -5.10
C VAL A 27 9.71 0.78 -3.92
N LEU A 28 8.85 1.75 -4.18
CA LEU A 28 8.26 2.62 -3.17
C LEU A 28 6.75 2.36 -3.10
N PHE A 29 6.20 2.29 -1.88
CA PHE A 29 4.76 2.28 -1.63
C PHE A 29 4.37 3.59 -0.97
N ASP A 30 3.52 4.34 -1.66
CA ASP A 30 3.06 5.69 -1.37
C ASP A 30 4.15 6.77 -1.39
N CYS A 31 3.75 8.02 -1.59
CA CYS A 31 4.63 9.18 -1.79
C CYS A 31 4.47 10.21 -0.66
N SER A 32 4.43 9.78 0.59
CA SER A 32 4.28 10.65 1.77
C SER A 32 5.61 11.09 2.40
N ILE A 33 6.72 10.74 1.75
CA ILE A 33 8.10 10.98 2.23
C ILE A 33 8.85 11.89 1.27
N ARG A 34 9.59 12.84 1.83
CA ARG A 34 10.48 13.73 1.07
C ARG A 34 11.54 12.93 0.32
N TRP A 35 11.80 13.36 -0.92
CA TRP A 35 12.77 12.71 -1.81
C TRP A 35 14.15 12.54 -1.19
N GLU A 36 14.63 13.52 -0.43
CA GLU A 36 15.94 13.45 0.23
C GLU A 36 16.13 12.17 1.05
N LYS A 37 15.09 11.72 1.76
CA LYS A 37 15.15 10.49 2.57
C LYS A 37 15.17 9.23 1.69
N ILE A 38 14.40 9.24 0.61
CA ILE A 38 14.37 8.15 -0.38
C ILE A 38 15.73 8.03 -1.05
N ASP A 39 16.27 9.14 -1.57
CA ASP A 39 17.55 9.22 -2.26
C ASP A 39 18.73 8.77 -1.39
N ALA A 40 18.73 9.15 -0.11
CA ALA A 40 19.75 8.70 0.84
C ALA A 40 19.78 7.17 0.98
N ILE A 41 18.62 6.52 1.01
CA ILE A 41 18.55 5.05 1.08
C ILE A 41 18.97 4.43 -0.25
N LEU A 42 18.47 4.96 -1.38
CA LEU A 42 18.84 4.48 -2.70
C LEU A 42 20.37 4.53 -2.92
N LYS A 43 20.99 5.63 -2.54
CA LYS A 43 22.47 5.78 -2.61
C LYS A 43 23.20 4.82 -1.70
N ASN A 44 22.74 4.66 -0.45
CA ASN A 44 23.35 3.73 0.51
C ASN A 44 23.29 2.28 0.02
N ASP A 45 22.16 1.87 -0.54
CA ASP A 45 21.93 0.51 -1.02
C ASP A 45 22.39 0.31 -2.48
N LYS A 46 22.86 1.37 -3.15
CA LYS A 46 23.21 1.38 -4.57
C LYS A 46 22.07 0.85 -5.43
N ALA A 47 20.85 1.27 -5.10
CA ALA A 47 19.62 0.84 -5.74
C ALA A 47 19.02 1.97 -6.59
N GLU A 48 18.27 1.58 -7.61
CA GLU A 48 17.49 2.46 -8.48
C GLU A 48 15.99 2.20 -8.29
N LEU A 49 15.20 3.26 -8.15
CA LEU A 49 13.76 3.15 -8.01
C LEU A 49 13.15 2.70 -9.35
N LYS A 50 12.56 1.50 -9.37
CA LYS A 50 12.01 0.86 -10.57
C LYS A 50 10.50 1.01 -10.71
N ALA A 51 9.79 1.20 -9.59
CA ALA A 51 8.36 1.44 -9.58
C ALA A 51 7.92 2.13 -8.29
N ILE A 52 6.81 2.87 -8.40
CA ILE A 52 6.08 3.44 -7.27
C ILE A 52 4.67 2.87 -7.31
N PHE A 53 4.25 2.29 -6.21
CA PHE A 53 2.93 1.68 -6.04
C PHE A 53 2.11 2.52 -5.06
N MET A 54 1.04 3.17 -5.54
CA MET A 54 0.12 3.91 -4.69
C MET A 54 -0.94 2.97 -4.16
N THR A 55 -1.12 2.94 -2.83
CA THR A 55 -2.20 2.16 -2.21
C THR A 55 -3.56 2.75 -2.55
N HIS A 56 -3.66 4.08 -2.55
CA HIS A 56 -4.85 4.84 -2.94
C HIS A 56 -4.50 6.33 -3.16
N GLY A 57 -5.48 7.16 -3.48
CA GLY A 57 -5.26 8.53 -3.95
C GLY A 57 -5.40 9.64 -2.92
N HIS A 58 -5.64 9.38 -1.62
CA HIS A 58 -5.77 10.45 -0.64
C HIS A 58 -4.50 11.28 -0.50
N HIS A 59 -4.69 12.55 -0.14
CA HIS A 59 -3.62 13.56 -0.16
C HIS A 59 -2.43 13.18 0.71
N ASP A 60 -2.67 12.65 1.88
CA ASP A 60 -1.62 12.29 2.84
C ASP A 60 -0.74 11.10 2.37
N HIS A 61 -1.24 10.22 1.48
CA HIS A 61 -0.45 9.18 0.83
C HIS A 61 0.39 9.70 -0.36
N ARG A 62 0.12 10.92 -0.81
CA ARG A 62 0.83 11.59 -1.91
C ARG A 62 1.32 13.00 -1.56
N GLU A 63 1.54 13.28 -0.29
CA GLU A 63 1.95 14.60 0.20
C GLU A 63 3.24 15.12 -0.47
N CYS A 64 4.17 14.23 -0.77
CA CYS A 64 5.42 14.56 -1.46
C CYS A 64 5.44 14.15 -2.94
N TRP A 65 4.28 13.99 -3.56
CA TRP A 65 4.12 13.56 -4.95
C TRP A 65 4.98 14.38 -5.93
N ASP A 66 4.82 15.70 -5.93
CA ASP A 66 5.52 16.58 -6.86
C ASP A 66 7.04 16.51 -6.69
N GLU A 67 7.52 16.45 -5.45
CA GLU A 67 8.94 16.32 -5.15
C GLU A 67 9.50 14.98 -5.64
N VAL A 68 8.79 13.87 -5.42
CA VAL A 68 9.20 12.54 -5.89
C VAL A 68 9.23 12.49 -7.41
N ARG A 69 8.18 13.00 -8.08
CA ARG A 69 8.10 13.01 -9.55
C ARG A 69 9.13 13.91 -10.20
N ALA A 70 9.50 15.01 -9.57
CA ALA A 70 10.56 15.89 -10.08
C ALA A 70 11.97 15.27 -10.03
N ASN A 71 12.17 14.20 -9.27
CA ASN A 71 13.47 13.61 -9.01
C ASN A 71 13.63 12.17 -9.53
N CYS A 72 12.56 11.52 -10.00
CA CYS A 72 12.66 10.19 -10.59
C CYS A 72 11.62 9.96 -11.69
N ASP A 73 12.04 9.17 -12.71
CA ASP A 73 11.20 8.77 -13.84
C ASP A 73 10.57 7.37 -13.65
N ALA A 74 10.63 6.82 -12.44
CA ALA A 74 10.05 5.52 -12.16
C ALA A 74 8.55 5.51 -12.48
N PRO A 75 8.02 4.47 -13.16
CA PRO A 75 6.60 4.36 -13.41
C PRO A 75 5.82 4.30 -12.12
N VAL A 76 4.73 5.06 -12.06
CA VAL A 76 3.79 5.06 -10.93
C VAL A 76 2.55 4.29 -11.32
N TYR A 77 2.06 3.49 -10.39
CA TYR A 77 0.84 2.69 -10.54
C TYR A 77 -0.18 3.07 -9.47
N MET A 78 -1.45 3.16 -9.85
CA MET A 78 -2.58 3.47 -8.98
C MET A 78 -3.87 2.82 -9.49
N GLY A 79 -4.86 2.66 -8.63
CA GLY A 79 -6.18 2.18 -9.04
C GLY A 79 -6.92 3.19 -9.92
N ARG A 80 -7.56 2.71 -11.00
CA ARG A 80 -8.25 3.52 -12.01
C ARG A 80 -9.21 4.54 -11.41
N HIS A 81 -10.02 4.13 -10.45
CA HIS A 81 -11.02 5.03 -9.85
C HIS A 81 -10.37 6.21 -9.13
N ASP A 82 -9.25 5.97 -8.45
CA ASP A 82 -8.52 7.02 -7.75
C ASP A 82 -7.75 7.92 -8.73
N ILE A 83 -7.22 7.38 -9.82
CA ILE A 83 -6.63 8.18 -10.91
C ILE A 83 -7.65 9.21 -11.40
N LEU A 84 -8.87 8.77 -11.66
CA LEU A 84 -9.95 9.64 -12.16
C LEU A 84 -10.44 10.62 -11.09
N GLN A 85 -10.68 10.14 -9.87
CA GLN A 85 -11.24 10.94 -8.78
C GLN A 85 -10.28 12.06 -8.33
N PHE A 86 -8.98 11.78 -8.30
CA PHE A 86 -7.95 12.71 -7.84
C PHE A 86 -7.18 13.40 -8.97
N HIS A 87 -7.62 13.23 -10.24
CA HIS A 87 -7.04 13.83 -11.44
C HIS A 87 -5.53 13.60 -11.55
N MET A 88 -5.11 12.34 -11.37
CA MET A 88 -3.69 11.99 -11.41
C MET A 88 -3.21 11.84 -12.86
N GLU A 89 -2.12 12.52 -13.19
CA GLU A 89 -1.50 12.49 -14.53
C GLU A 89 -0.24 11.60 -14.51
N ASP A 90 0.13 11.05 -15.66
CA ASP A 90 1.32 10.21 -15.87
C ASP A 90 1.38 8.99 -14.92
N VAL A 91 0.23 8.40 -14.60
CA VAL A 91 0.07 7.23 -13.74
C VAL A 91 -0.49 6.07 -14.53
N LYS A 92 0.07 4.89 -14.33
CA LYS A 92 -0.42 3.64 -14.91
C LYS A 92 -1.50 3.02 -14.03
N GLU A 93 -2.49 2.45 -14.68
CA GLU A 93 -3.59 1.75 -14.02
C GLU A 93 -3.17 0.33 -13.64
N TYR A 94 -3.51 -0.13 -12.40
CA TYR A 94 -3.44 -1.55 -12.05
C TYR A 94 -4.51 -2.35 -12.81
N LYS A 95 -4.19 -3.62 -13.13
CA LYS A 95 -5.22 -4.63 -13.38
C LYS A 95 -5.82 -5.08 -12.04
N GLU A 96 -7.04 -5.61 -12.06
CA GLU A 96 -7.74 -6.08 -10.85
C GLU A 96 -6.90 -6.99 -9.94
N LYS A 97 -6.11 -7.87 -10.57
CA LYS A 97 -5.07 -8.66 -9.93
C LYS A 97 -3.84 -8.66 -10.83
N GLU A 98 -2.71 -8.23 -10.32
CA GLU A 98 -1.49 -8.11 -11.11
C GLU A 98 -0.25 -8.49 -10.28
N THR A 99 0.68 -9.19 -10.91
CA THR A 99 1.98 -9.50 -10.31
C THR A 99 3.06 -8.72 -11.01
N PHE A 100 3.86 -8.00 -10.23
CA PHE A 100 5.05 -7.30 -10.68
C PHE A 100 6.28 -8.09 -10.24
N GLU A 101 7.16 -8.37 -11.19
CA GLU A 101 8.46 -8.98 -10.93
C GLU A 101 9.54 -7.92 -11.18
N ILE A 102 10.19 -7.46 -10.10
CA ILE A 102 11.21 -6.40 -10.13
C ILE A 102 12.44 -6.95 -9.39
N GLY A 103 13.44 -7.38 -10.17
CA GLY A 103 14.60 -8.09 -9.63
C GLY A 103 14.17 -9.33 -8.84
N GLU A 104 14.55 -9.38 -7.56
CA GLU A 104 14.16 -10.47 -6.65
C GLU A 104 12.77 -10.28 -6.02
N MET A 105 12.15 -9.13 -6.20
CA MET A 105 10.87 -8.79 -5.57
C MET A 105 9.70 -9.27 -6.43
N LYS A 106 8.80 -10.05 -5.82
CA LYS A 106 7.52 -10.44 -6.41
C LYS A 106 6.39 -9.79 -5.64
N ILE A 107 5.72 -8.84 -6.28
CA ILE A 107 4.68 -8.01 -5.68
C ILE A 107 3.36 -8.34 -6.33
N PHE A 108 2.43 -8.88 -5.56
CA PHE A 108 1.07 -9.17 -6.00
C PHE A 108 0.13 -8.06 -5.56
N ALA A 109 -0.31 -7.23 -6.50
CA ALA A 109 -1.29 -6.17 -6.30
C ALA A 109 -2.71 -6.72 -6.51
N PHE A 110 -3.65 -6.37 -5.64
CA PHE A 110 -5.04 -6.77 -5.76
C PHE A 110 -5.98 -5.68 -5.24
N HIS A 111 -7.10 -5.52 -5.94
CA HIS A 111 -8.08 -4.46 -5.69
C HIS A 111 -8.82 -4.69 -4.36
N THR A 112 -8.82 -3.69 -3.49
CA THR A 112 -9.47 -3.70 -2.17
C THR A 112 -10.17 -2.37 -1.92
N PRO A 113 -11.28 -2.11 -2.64
CA PRO A 113 -12.03 -0.87 -2.53
C PRO A 113 -12.77 -0.75 -1.19
N GLY A 114 -13.24 0.46 -0.87
CA GLY A 114 -14.14 0.73 0.26
C GLY A 114 -13.65 1.83 1.19
N HIS A 115 -12.34 2.05 1.37
CA HIS A 115 -11.80 3.30 1.87
C HIS A 115 -11.79 4.37 0.77
N THR A 116 -11.30 3.98 -0.41
CA THR A 116 -11.54 4.64 -1.70
C THR A 116 -12.04 3.60 -2.71
N GLN A 117 -12.54 4.04 -3.86
CA GLN A 117 -12.93 3.13 -4.93
C GLN A 117 -11.74 2.51 -5.67
N GLY A 118 -10.58 3.17 -5.64
CA GLY A 118 -9.36 2.73 -6.30
C GLY A 118 -8.33 2.14 -5.35
N GLY A 119 -8.72 1.71 -4.14
CA GLY A 119 -7.80 1.16 -3.14
C GLY A 119 -7.20 -0.19 -3.53
N TYR A 120 -5.91 -0.39 -3.26
CA TYR A 120 -5.18 -1.63 -3.51
C TYR A 120 -4.37 -2.05 -2.29
N CYS A 121 -4.32 -3.37 -2.09
CA CYS A 121 -3.36 -4.02 -1.20
C CYS A 121 -2.30 -4.76 -1.99
N PHE A 122 -1.15 -4.99 -1.34
CA PHE A 122 -0.02 -5.67 -1.96
C PHE A 122 0.50 -6.77 -1.06
N LYS A 123 0.68 -7.95 -1.62
CA LYS A 123 1.38 -9.04 -0.96
C LYS A 123 2.78 -9.16 -1.55
N CYS A 124 3.80 -9.10 -0.69
CA CYS A 124 5.19 -9.29 -1.05
C CYS A 124 5.86 -10.13 0.05
N GLU A 125 6.34 -11.33 -0.29
CA GLU A 125 6.93 -12.28 0.66
C GLU A 125 6.00 -12.54 1.86
N ASP A 126 6.46 -12.24 3.08
CA ASP A 126 5.71 -12.37 4.33
C ASP A 126 4.97 -11.09 4.74
N MET A 127 4.81 -10.12 3.83
CA MET A 127 4.21 -8.82 4.08
C MET A 127 2.91 -8.62 3.31
N LEU A 128 1.98 -7.91 3.95
CA LEU A 128 0.75 -7.38 3.40
C LEU A 128 0.75 -5.87 3.60
N ILE A 129 1.03 -5.11 2.54
CA ILE A 129 0.91 -3.66 2.54
C ILE A 129 -0.53 -3.34 2.17
N CYS A 130 -1.27 -2.75 3.07
CA CYS A 130 -2.73 -2.65 2.94
C CYS A 130 -3.26 -1.22 2.90
N GLY A 131 -2.38 -0.20 2.82
CA GLY A 131 -2.84 1.18 2.84
C GLY A 131 -3.87 1.38 3.94
N ASP A 132 -4.98 1.99 3.59
CA ASP A 132 -6.05 2.29 4.54
C ASP A 132 -7.23 1.30 4.46
N THR A 133 -6.97 0.06 4.05
CA THR A 133 -8.00 -0.98 4.06
C THR A 133 -8.05 -1.70 5.41
N LEU A 134 -6.90 -2.15 5.94
CA LEU A 134 -6.83 -2.92 7.19
C LEU A 134 -5.78 -2.30 8.13
N PHE A 135 -6.18 -1.97 9.35
CA PHE A 135 -5.32 -1.47 10.42
C PHE A 135 -5.27 -2.44 11.60
N ALA A 136 -4.32 -2.22 12.51
CA ALA A 136 -4.27 -2.95 13.77
C ALA A 136 -5.56 -2.71 14.59
N GLY A 137 -6.41 -3.74 14.67
CA GLY A 137 -7.67 -3.73 15.42
C GLY A 137 -8.82 -2.94 14.80
N THR A 138 -8.66 -2.34 13.61
CA THR A 138 -9.69 -1.54 12.94
C THR A 138 -9.53 -1.57 11.41
N ILE A 139 -10.31 -0.75 10.71
CA ILE A 139 -10.26 -0.55 9.25
C ILE A 139 -10.17 0.94 8.93
N GLY A 140 -9.84 1.29 7.70
CA GLY A 140 -9.94 2.66 7.19
C GLY A 140 -11.37 3.18 7.25
N ARG A 141 -11.50 4.50 7.40
CA ARG A 141 -12.82 5.18 7.36
C ARG A 141 -13.47 5.04 6.00
N THR A 142 -14.79 5.03 5.99
CA THR A 142 -15.61 4.83 4.77
C THR A 142 -16.60 5.96 4.50
N ASP A 143 -16.45 7.08 5.21
CA ASP A 143 -17.37 8.23 5.18
C ASP A 143 -16.88 9.38 4.29
N LEU A 144 -15.70 9.24 3.66
CA LEU A 144 -15.18 10.18 2.67
C LEU A 144 -15.74 9.87 1.26
N PRO A 145 -15.70 10.84 0.33
CA PRO A 145 -16.13 10.61 -1.06
C PRO A 145 -15.42 9.40 -1.69
N GLY A 146 -16.20 8.44 -2.17
CA GLY A 146 -15.71 7.17 -2.70
C GLY A 146 -15.61 6.05 -1.67
N GLY A 147 -15.82 6.35 -0.37
CA GLY A 147 -15.86 5.35 0.70
C GLY A 147 -17.19 4.61 0.77
N ASP A 148 -17.16 3.31 1.11
CA ASP A 148 -18.34 2.46 1.32
C ASP A 148 -18.04 1.32 2.29
N TYR A 149 -18.86 1.22 3.35
CA TYR A 149 -18.64 0.23 4.40
C TYR A 149 -18.87 -1.21 3.93
N ALA A 150 -19.89 -1.47 3.14
CA ALA A 150 -20.14 -2.83 2.68
C ALA A 150 -19.01 -3.31 1.76
N THR A 151 -18.53 -2.41 0.91
CA THR A 151 -17.41 -2.69 0.00
C THR A 151 -16.10 -2.96 0.74
N ILE A 152 -15.76 -2.21 1.81
CA ILE A 152 -14.53 -2.50 2.56
C ILE A 152 -14.64 -3.83 3.30
N MET A 153 -15.82 -4.21 3.78
CA MET A 153 -16.05 -5.53 4.38
C MET A 153 -15.86 -6.67 3.38
N ASP A 154 -16.25 -6.49 2.11
CA ASP A 154 -15.95 -7.46 1.05
C ASP A 154 -14.46 -7.47 0.71
N SER A 155 -13.77 -6.34 0.73
CA SER A 155 -12.32 -6.26 0.58
C SER A 155 -11.56 -7.01 1.67
N LEU A 156 -12.06 -7.02 2.91
CA LEU A 156 -11.47 -7.85 3.98
C LEU A 156 -11.58 -9.36 3.69
N LYS A 157 -12.65 -9.81 3.03
CA LYS A 157 -12.78 -11.20 2.58
C LYS A 157 -11.74 -11.52 1.50
N ILE A 158 -11.56 -10.62 0.52
CA ILE A 158 -10.54 -10.75 -0.52
C ILE A 158 -9.13 -10.85 0.10
N ILE A 159 -8.82 -10.00 1.09
CA ILE A 159 -7.56 -10.07 1.83
C ILE A 159 -7.40 -11.45 2.48
N ALA A 160 -8.44 -11.95 3.17
CA ALA A 160 -8.39 -13.25 3.83
C ALA A 160 -8.16 -14.40 2.85
N GLU A 161 -8.78 -14.37 1.68
CA GLU A 161 -8.57 -15.35 0.60
C GLU A 161 -7.13 -15.30 0.06
N VAL A 162 -6.60 -14.09 -0.21
CA VAL A 162 -5.23 -13.90 -0.74
C VAL A 162 -4.18 -14.32 0.28
N VAL A 163 -4.38 -14.00 1.55
CA VAL A 163 -3.48 -14.40 2.64
C VAL A 163 -3.58 -15.91 2.92
N GLY A 164 -4.78 -16.46 2.88
CA GLY A 164 -5.03 -17.87 3.14
C GLY A 164 -4.58 -18.29 4.56
N LYS A 165 -3.74 -19.33 4.62
CA LYS A 165 -3.21 -19.85 5.90
C LYS A 165 -1.92 -19.15 6.38
N GLN A 166 -1.39 -18.20 5.63
CA GLN A 166 -0.15 -17.51 5.97
C GLN A 166 -0.37 -16.52 7.10
N ASN A 167 0.68 -16.27 7.88
CA ASN A 167 0.67 -15.22 8.90
C ASN A 167 1.54 -14.05 8.43
N LEU A 168 1.00 -13.26 7.50
CA LEU A 168 1.71 -12.10 6.96
C LEU A 168 1.79 -10.97 8.00
N LYS A 169 2.87 -10.20 7.96
CA LYS A 169 3.00 -8.93 8.65
C LYS A 169 2.07 -7.91 7.99
N VAL A 170 1.14 -7.35 8.74
CA VAL A 170 0.23 -6.30 8.28
C VAL A 170 0.93 -4.96 8.39
N MET A 171 1.07 -4.29 7.26
CA MET A 171 1.77 -3.02 7.08
C MET A 171 0.77 -1.96 6.57
N PRO A 172 0.09 -1.26 7.48
CA PRO A 172 -0.97 -0.32 7.14
C PRO A 172 -0.45 1.05 6.71
N GLY A 173 -1.32 1.88 6.12
CA GLY A 173 -1.05 3.29 5.82
C GLY A 173 -0.90 4.17 7.07
N HIS A 174 -1.53 3.80 8.17
CA HIS A 174 -1.44 4.50 9.45
C HIS A 174 -1.32 3.54 10.63
N ALA A 175 -0.95 4.09 11.79
CA ALA A 175 -0.82 3.38 13.06
C ALA A 175 0.29 2.29 13.06
N HIS A 176 0.12 1.27 13.89
CA HIS A 176 1.15 0.27 14.16
C HIS A 176 1.01 -0.95 13.24
N PHE A 177 2.12 -1.67 13.09
CA PHE A 177 2.13 -2.98 12.46
C PHE A 177 1.43 -4.02 13.34
N SER A 178 0.88 -5.04 12.69
CA SER A 178 0.35 -6.24 13.35
C SER A 178 0.68 -7.46 12.51
N THR A 179 0.04 -8.58 12.79
CA THR A 179 0.08 -9.76 11.96
C THR A 179 -1.33 -10.21 11.58
N PHE A 180 -1.48 -10.86 10.45
CA PHE A 180 -2.80 -11.28 10.00
C PHE A 180 -3.49 -12.22 11.00
N ASN A 181 -2.72 -13.08 11.71
CA ASN A 181 -3.28 -13.90 12.75
C ASN A 181 -3.76 -13.11 13.97
N GLN A 182 -3.07 -12.03 14.35
CA GLN A 182 -3.56 -11.12 15.39
C GLN A 182 -4.86 -10.45 14.96
N GLU A 183 -4.93 -9.96 13.73
CA GLU A 183 -6.14 -9.31 13.20
C GLU A 183 -7.33 -10.28 13.13
N LYS A 184 -7.14 -11.53 12.74
CA LYS A 184 -8.20 -12.56 12.81
C LYS A 184 -8.78 -12.76 14.22
N ILE A 185 -7.97 -12.50 15.26
CA ILE A 185 -8.39 -12.70 16.67
C ILE A 185 -8.93 -11.40 17.27
N GLN A 186 -8.33 -10.26 16.98
CA GLN A 186 -8.55 -9.01 17.70
C GLN A 186 -9.39 -7.99 16.92
N ASN A 187 -9.29 -7.98 15.57
CA ASN A 187 -9.98 -7.00 14.73
C ASN A 187 -11.46 -7.41 14.57
N PRO A 188 -12.42 -6.62 15.09
CA PRO A 188 -13.83 -6.98 15.04
C PRO A 188 -14.37 -7.02 13.59
N TYR A 189 -13.88 -6.14 12.71
CA TYR A 189 -14.31 -6.06 11.31
C TYR A 189 -13.82 -7.26 10.50
N LEU A 190 -12.54 -7.63 10.62
CA LEU A 190 -12.01 -8.80 9.94
C LEU A 190 -12.69 -10.07 10.43
N LYS A 191 -12.92 -10.20 11.74
CA LYS A 191 -13.67 -11.33 12.33
C LYS A 191 -15.07 -11.43 11.76
N GLU A 192 -15.77 -10.30 11.61
CA GLU A 192 -17.10 -10.28 11.02
C GLU A 192 -17.06 -10.67 9.55
N ALA A 193 -16.14 -10.09 8.78
CA ALA A 193 -16.00 -10.36 7.35
C ALA A 193 -15.75 -11.83 7.04
N ILE A 194 -14.93 -12.53 7.84
CA ILE A 194 -14.54 -13.93 7.59
C ILE A 194 -15.41 -14.98 8.26
N LYS A 195 -16.49 -14.60 8.98
CA LYS A 195 -17.39 -15.57 9.64
C LYS A 195 -18.04 -16.56 8.68
N CYS A 196 -18.17 -16.18 7.41
CA CYS A 196 -18.85 -16.95 6.38
C CYS A 196 -17.89 -17.56 5.34
N LEU A 197 -16.56 -17.43 5.55
CA LEU A 197 -15.53 -18.11 4.76
C LEU A 197 -15.15 -19.43 5.42
#